data_b5f7ffe13d19b8c2b24df2ad9512f463
#
_entry.id   b5f7ffe13d19b8c2b24df2ad9512f463
#
_cell.length_a   1.000
_cell.length_b   1.000
_cell.length_c   1.000
_cell.angle_alpha   90.00
_cell.angle_beta   90.00
_cell.angle_gamma   90.00
#
_symmetry.space_group_name_H-M   'P 1'
#
loop_
_entity.id
_entity.type
_entity.pdbx_description
1 polymer ?
#
loop_
_entity_poly.entity_id
_entity_poly.type
_entity_poly.pdbx_seq_one_letter_code
_entity_poly.pdbx_strand_id
1 'polypeptide(L)'
;VAIDFGCIKQVPEEFYVPYFELARPEVIDNPALFNEKLYELEILRLDDSPKEVVYFTKLFHDLLSLFTKPFHGDFFDFSDEEFFGQIAQMGEDFSKDTQLRKMNGNRGSKHFLYINRTFFGLYNLLHDLKARVHTTTFEKYIKE
;
A
#
# COMPACT_ATOMS: atom_id res chain seq x y z
N VAL A 1 -11.51 -13.07 24.47
CA VAL A 1 -11.79 -14.40 23.92
C VAL A 1 -11.52 -14.37 22.42
N ALA A 2 -10.56 -15.14 21.95
CA ALA A 2 -10.34 -15.33 20.53
C ALA A 2 -11.34 -16.37 20.01
N ILE A 3 -12.10 -16.01 18.98
CA ILE A 3 -13.21 -16.83 18.45
C ILE A 3 -12.90 -17.44 17.09
N ASP A 4 -11.89 -16.96 16.38
CA ASP A 4 -11.49 -17.49 15.08
C ASP A 4 -9.99 -17.25 14.84
N PHE A 5 -9.29 -18.32 14.45
CA PHE A 5 -7.89 -18.27 13.98
C PHE A 5 -7.75 -18.71 12.53
N GLY A 6 -8.85 -18.81 11.79
CA GLY A 6 -8.84 -19.04 10.35
C GLY A 6 -8.24 -17.84 9.61
N CYS A 7 -7.80 -18.04 8.39
CA CYS A 7 -7.30 -16.97 7.51
C CYS A 7 -6.06 -16.24 8.03
N ILE A 8 -5.17 -16.90 8.75
CA ILE A 8 -3.86 -16.36 9.13
C ILE A 8 -2.88 -16.61 8.01
N LYS A 9 -2.11 -15.57 7.66
CA LYS A 9 -1.01 -15.67 6.71
C LYS A 9 0.25 -15.08 7.31
N GLN A 10 1.31 -15.88 7.32
CA GLN A 10 2.64 -15.39 7.62
C GLN A 10 3.20 -14.66 6.39
N VAL A 11 3.65 -13.43 6.59
CA VAL A 11 4.31 -12.62 5.58
C VAL A 11 5.82 -12.70 5.84
N PRO A 12 6.63 -13.08 4.84
CA PRO A 12 8.06 -13.21 5.04
C PRO A 12 8.74 -11.84 5.18
N GLU A 13 9.86 -11.81 5.89
CA GLU A 13 10.60 -10.59 6.22
C GLU A 13 11.12 -9.88 4.97
N GLU A 14 11.63 -10.64 4.01
CA GLU A 14 12.11 -10.15 2.72
C GLU A 14 11.03 -9.41 1.90
N PHE A 15 9.76 -9.58 2.26
CA PHE A 15 8.66 -8.83 1.67
C PHE A 15 8.20 -7.66 2.55
N TYR A 16 7.94 -7.89 3.85
CA TYR A 16 7.32 -6.84 4.65
C TYR A 16 8.27 -5.68 4.96
N VAL A 17 9.58 -5.91 5.06
CA VAL A 17 10.56 -4.83 5.31
C VAL A 17 10.53 -3.81 4.18
N PRO A 18 10.82 -4.15 2.90
CA PRO A 18 10.77 -3.17 1.82
C PRO A 18 9.35 -2.61 1.61
N TYR A 19 8.30 -3.38 1.89
CA TYR A 19 6.92 -2.90 1.80
C TYR A 19 6.64 -1.74 2.77
N PHE A 20 7.04 -1.88 4.04
CA PHE A 20 6.85 -0.81 5.03
C PHE A 20 7.85 0.33 4.89
N GLU A 21 9.02 0.11 4.31
CA GLU A 21 9.92 1.19 3.92
C GLU A 21 9.29 2.11 2.87
N LEU A 22 8.52 1.55 1.91
CA LEU A 22 7.73 2.35 0.95
C LEU A 22 6.68 3.26 1.61
N ALA A 23 6.26 2.96 2.86
CA ALA A 23 5.31 3.81 3.58
C ALA A 23 5.95 5.08 4.15
N ARG A 24 7.28 5.19 4.12
CA ARG A 24 8.00 6.34 4.68
C ARG A 24 8.01 7.51 3.70
N PRO A 25 7.68 8.74 4.16
CA PRO A 25 7.69 9.92 3.31
C PRO A 25 9.01 10.13 2.57
N GLU A 26 10.14 9.93 3.25
CA GLU A 26 11.48 10.09 2.66
C GLU A 26 11.78 9.12 1.52
N VAL A 27 11.10 7.98 1.47
CA VAL A 27 11.19 7.00 0.36
C VAL A 27 10.26 7.40 -0.77
N ILE A 28 9.01 7.75 -0.45
CA ILE A 28 7.99 8.17 -1.43
C ILE A 28 8.47 9.42 -2.17
N ASP A 29 9.05 10.38 -1.46
CA ASP A 29 9.50 11.66 -2.01
C ASP A 29 10.84 11.57 -2.76
N ASN A 30 11.52 10.42 -2.72
CA ASN A 30 12.77 10.16 -3.42
C ASN A 30 12.55 9.18 -4.59
N PRO A 31 12.47 9.65 -5.85
CA PRO A 31 12.14 8.78 -7.00
C PRO A 31 13.12 7.63 -7.22
N ALA A 32 14.41 7.83 -6.94
CA ALA A 32 15.41 6.78 -7.13
C ALA A 32 15.23 5.66 -6.11
N LEU A 33 15.09 6.03 -4.83
CA LEU A 33 14.88 5.09 -3.73
C LEU A 33 13.52 4.39 -3.86
N PHE A 34 12.48 5.13 -4.24
CA PHE A 34 11.16 4.57 -4.49
C PHE A 34 11.18 3.49 -5.57
N ASN A 35 11.83 3.77 -6.71
CA ASN A 35 11.97 2.79 -7.78
C ASN A 35 12.79 1.55 -7.35
N GLU A 36 13.87 1.74 -6.59
CA GLU A 36 14.64 0.63 -6.04
C GLU A 36 13.75 -0.34 -5.24
N LYS A 37 12.92 0.21 -4.34
CA LYS A 37 11.97 -0.59 -3.55
C LYS A 37 10.88 -1.26 -4.40
N LEU A 38 10.44 -0.64 -5.47
CA LEU A 38 9.51 -1.27 -6.41
C LEU A 38 10.13 -2.47 -7.14
N TYR A 39 11.44 -2.42 -7.45
CA TYR A 39 12.16 -3.58 -7.98
C TYR A 39 12.35 -4.67 -6.93
N GLU A 40 12.71 -4.34 -5.68
CA GLU A 40 12.81 -5.30 -4.58
C GLU A 40 11.49 -6.08 -4.35
N LEU A 41 10.36 -5.40 -4.49
CA LEU A 41 9.03 -5.98 -4.35
C LEU A 41 8.49 -6.66 -5.61
N GLU A 42 9.30 -6.77 -6.66
CA GLU A 42 8.93 -7.34 -7.96
C GLU A 42 7.73 -6.65 -8.63
N ILE A 43 7.44 -5.41 -8.24
CA ILE A 43 6.42 -4.56 -8.87
C ILE A 43 6.95 -4.05 -10.20
N LEU A 44 8.20 -3.57 -10.22
CA LEU A 44 8.96 -3.32 -11.44
C LEU A 44 9.86 -4.52 -11.75
N ARG A 45 10.04 -4.81 -13.03
CA ARG A 45 10.83 -5.93 -13.53
C ARG A 45 11.95 -5.43 -14.43
N LEU A 46 13.05 -6.17 -14.47
CA LEU A 46 14.20 -5.81 -15.31
C LEU A 46 13.90 -5.86 -16.82
N ASP A 47 12.89 -6.62 -17.21
CA ASP A 47 12.41 -6.76 -18.59
C ASP A 47 11.27 -5.78 -18.95
N ASP A 48 10.88 -4.90 -18.04
CA ASP A 48 9.87 -3.88 -18.31
C ASP A 48 10.38 -2.88 -19.36
N SER A 49 9.50 -2.53 -20.28
CA SER A 49 9.76 -1.42 -21.19
C SER A 49 9.78 -0.07 -20.45
N PRO A 50 10.48 0.96 -20.97
CA PRO A 50 10.50 2.27 -20.33
C PRO A 50 9.10 2.86 -20.07
N LYS A 51 8.13 2.55 -20.92
CA LYS A 51 6.73 2.98 -20.76
C LYS A 51 6.05 2.28 -19.58
N GLU A 52 6.31 1.01 -19.40
CA GLU A 52 5.79 0.22 -18.27
C GLU A 52 6.40 0.70 -16.95
N VAL A 53 7.71 0.94 -16.92
CA VAL A 53 8.38 1.49 -15.73
C VAL A 53 7.73 2.82 -15.33
N VAL A 54 7.57 3.75 -16.23
CA VAL A 54 6.93 5.05 -15.95
C VAL A 54 5.50 4.88 -15.46
N TYR A 55 4.73 4.03 -16.13
CA TYR A 55 3.34 3.76 -15.79
C TYR A 55 3.19 3.17 -14.38
N PHE A 56 3.92 2.09 -14.08
CA PHE A 56 3.82 1.43 -12.78
C PHE A 56 4.41 2.25 -11.64
N THR A 57 5.52 2.97 -11.88
CA THR A 57 6.06 3.90 -10.89
C THR A 57 5.03 4.93 -10.49
N LYS A 58 4.37 5.56 -11.47
CA LYS A 58 3.32 6.56 -11.19
C LYS A 58 2.14 5.93 -10.46
N LEU A 59 1.65 4.80 -10.95
CA LEU A 59 0.50 4.10 -10.37
C LEU A 59 0.73 3.77 -8.89
N PHE A 60 1.87 3.17 -8.57
CA PHE A 60 2.21 2.78 -7.21
C PHE A 60 2.57 3.96 -6.32
N HIS A 61 3.17 5.01 -6.89
CA HIS A 61 3.39 6.26 -6.17
C HIS A 61 2.06 6.89 -5.72
N ASP A 62 1.12 7.05 -6.63
CA ASP A 62 -0.20 7.62 -6.33
C ASP A 62 -0.96 6.76 -5.30
N LEU A 63 -0.93 5.44 -5.48
CA LEU A 63 -1.56 4.48 -4.56
C LEU A 63 -0.96 4.57 -3.15
N LEU A 64 0.35 4.46 -3.03
CA LEU A 64 1.03 4.43 -1.74
C LEU A 64 1.00 5.79 -1.05
N SER A 65 1.14 6.88 -1.78
CA SER A 65 0.99 8.23 -1.21
C SER A 65 -0.37 8.44 -0.54
N LEU A 66 -1.43 7.84 -1.09
CA LEU A 66 -2.75 7.89 -0.48
C LEU A 66 -2.88 6.90 0.69
N PHE A 67 -2.54 5.63 0.48
CA PHE A 67 -2.72 4.58 1.47
C PHE A 67 -1.87 4.75 2.72
N THR A 68 -0.72 5.42 2.61
CA THR A 68 0.17 5.63 3.75
C THR A 68 -0.10 6.90 4.54
N LYS A 69 -1.01 7.76 4.07
CA LYS A 69 -1.41 8.98 4.82
C LYS A 69 -1.66 8.74 6.32
N PRO A 70 -2.34 7.66 6.74
CA PRO A 70 -2.55 7.39 8.17
C PRO A 70 -1.26 7.19 8.96
N PHE A 71 -0.14 6.91 8.32
CA PHE A 71 1.15 6.69 8.99
C PHE A 71 2.03 7.96 9.06
N HIS A 72 1.59 9.07 8.45
CA HIS A 72 2.36 10.31 8.33
C HIS A 72 2.05 11.33 9.43
N GLY A 73 1.78 10.89 10.65
CA GLY A 73 1.50 11.78 11.76
C GLY A 73 1.19 11.01 13.04
N ASP A 74 1.01 11.73 14.14
CA ASP A 74 0.75 11.10 15.43
C ASP A 74 -0.64 10.47 15.51
N PHE A 75 -1.60 11.11 14.89
CA PHE A 75 -2.99 10.66 14.85
C PHE A 75 -3.55 10.74 13.44
N PHE A 76 -4.44 9.82 13.12
CA PHE A 76 -5.26 9.90 11.92
C PHE A 76 -6.75 9.80 12.28
N ASP A 77 -7.54 10.68 11.68
CA ASP A 77 -8.99 10.69 11.84
C ASP A 77 -9.64 9.93 10.68
N PHE A 78 -10.10 8.72 10.95
CA PHE A 78 -10.73 7.87 9.96
C PHE A 78 -12.18 8.28 9.64
N SER A 79 -12.72 9.34 10.26
CA SER A 79 -13.99 9.95 9.83
C SER A 79 -13.83 10.88 8.63
N ASP A 80 -12.61 11.09 8.12
CA ASP A 80 -12.30 11.96 6.98
C ASP A 80 -12.93 11.42 5.69
N GLU A 81 -14.04 12.02 5.28
CA GLU A 81 -14.79 11.67 4.07
C GLU A 81 -14.01 11.97 2.78
N GLU A 82 -13.12 12.97 2.79
CA GLU A 82 -12.29 13.28 1.62
C GLU A 82 -11.27 12.18 1.37
N PHE A 83 -10.61 11.69 2.43
CA PHE A 83 -9.67 10.57 2.35
C PHE A 83 -10.35 9.31 1.78
N PHE A 84 -11.52 8.95 2.31
CA PHE A 84 -12.27 7.78 1.83
C PHE A 84 -12.83 7.97 0.44
N GLY A 85 -13.25 9.19 0.08
CA GLY A 85 -13.64 9.52 -1.28
C GLY A 85 -12.50 9.33 -2.29
N GLN A 86 -11.28 9.73 -1.94
CA GLN A 86 -10.08 9.52 -2.76
C GLN A 86 -9.75 8.04 -2.91
N ILE A 87 -9.86 7.24 -1.84
CA ILE A 87 -9.64 5.77 -1.90
C ILE A 87 -10.68 5.11 -2.81
N ALA A 88 -11.95 5.46 -2.67
CA ALA A 88 -13.02 4.91 -3.49
C ALA A 88 -12.84 5.27 -4.97
N GLN A 89 -12.51 6.52 -5.28
CA GLN A 89 -12.23 6.99 -6.64
C GLN A 89 -11.05 6.24 -7.26
N MET A 90 -9.97 6.07 -6.51
CA MET A 90 -8.80 5.32 -6.97
C MET A 90 -9.14 3.86 -7.27
N GLY A 91 -9.95 3.21 -6.44
CA GLY A 91 -10.45 1.86 -6.69
C GLY A 91 -11.29 1.76 -7.96
N GLU A 92 -12.13 2.76 -8.22
CA GLU A 92 -12.94 2.84 -9.43
C GLU A 92 -12.07 3.05 -10.68
N ASP A 93 -11.09 3.96 -10.61
CA ASP A 93 -10.16 4.23 -11.71
C ASP A 93 -9.34 2.98 -12.07
N PHE A 94 -8.84 2.25 -11.06
CA PHE A 94 -8.13 0.97 -11.30
C PHE A 94 -9.03 -0.09 -11.92
N SER A 95 -10.30 -0.15 -11.54
CA SER A 95 -11.24 -1.11 -12.12
C SER A 95 -11.52 -0.86 -13.60
N LYS A 96 -11.41 0.39 -14.03
CA LYS A 96 -11.64 0.84 -15.42
C LYS A 96 -10.36 0.86 -16.25
N ASP A 97 -9.19 0.78 -15.63
CA ASP A 97 -7.92 0.88 -16.33
C ASP A 97 -7.66 -0.38 -17.19
N THR A 98 -7.81 -0.19 -18.50
CA THR A 98 -7.59 -1.26 -19.48
C THR A 98 -6.12 -1.58 -19.68
N GLN A 99 -5.20 -0.64 -19.41
CA GLN A 99 -3.76 -0.88 -19.49
C GLN A 99 -3.32 -1.78 -18.34
N LEU A 100 -3.77 -1.48 -17.12
CA LEU A 100 -3.53 -2.32 -15.95
C LEU A 100 -3.99 -3.76 -16.18
N ARG A 101 -5.17 -3.94 -16.79
CA ARG A 101 -5.68 -5.28 -17.12
C ARG A 101 -4.83 -6.02 -18.15
N LYS A 102 -4.31 -5.31 -19.16
CA LYS A 102 -3.45 -5.90 -20.21
C LYS A 102 -2.05 -6.22 -19.68
N MET A 103 -1.54 -5.41 -18.79
CA MET A 103 -0.23 -5.56 -18.17
C MET A 103 -0.27 -6.51 -16.95
N ASN A 104 -1.44 -7.02 -16.61
CA ASN A 104 -1.70 -7.80 -15.41
C ASN A 104 -1.16 -9.23 -15.51
N GLY A 105 0.13 -9.36 -15.78
CA GLY A 105 0.84 -10.53 -15.36
C GLY A 105 1.32 -10.28 -13.94
N ASN A 106 0.93 -11.10 -13.00
CA ASN A 106 1.49 -11.31 -11.66
C ASN A 106 2.54 -10.29 -11.19
N ARG A 107 2.21 -9.00 -11.17
CA ARG A 107 3.11 -7.96 -10.70
C ARG A 107 3.08 -7.87 -9.19
N GLY A 108 4.25 -7.89 -8.62
CA GLY A 108 4.42 -7.95 -7.19
C GLY A 108 4.12 -9.32 -6.61
N SER A 109 4.57 -9.53 -5.41
CA SER A 109 4.27 -10.72 -4.66
C SER A 109 2.78 -10.80 -4.32
N LYS A 110 2.22 -12.01 -4.29
CA LYS A 110 0.87 -12.26 -3.76
C LYS A 110 0.67 -11.70 -2.34
N HIS A 111 1.75 -11.51 -1.59
CA HIS A 111 1.72 -10.88 -0.27
C HIS A 111 1.24 -9.43 -0.33
N PHE A 112 1.60 -8.69 -1.38
CA PHE A 112 1.15 -7.33 -1.62
C PHE A 112 -0.39 -7.24 -1.65
N LEU A 113 -1.03 -8.14 -2.37
CA LEU A 113 -2.49 -8.19 -2.46
C LEU A 113 -3.14 -8.46 -1.09
N TYR A 114 -2.58 -9.37 -0.30
CA TYR A 114 -3.11 -9.70 1.02
C TYR A 114 -2.96 -8.55 2.01
N ILE A 115 -1.80 -7.90 2.04
CA ILE A 115 -1.56 -6.76 2.93
C ILE A 115 -2.49 -5.59 2.57
N ASN A 116 -2.58 -5.24 1.29
CA ASN A 116 -3.45 -4.15 0.86
C ASN A 116 -4.93 -4.42 1.16
N ARG A 117 -5.41 -5.64 0.98
CA ARG A 117 -6.78 -6.02 1.38
C ARG A 117 -6.99 -5.90 2.88
N THR A 118 -6.00 -6.27 3.70
CA THR A 118 -6.07 -6.16 5.15
C THR A 118 -6.15 -4.70 5.57
N PHE A 119 -5.30 -3.83 5.02
CA PHE A 119 -5.36 -2.39 5.29
C PHE A 119 -6.67 -1.76 4.82
N PHE A 120 -7.12 -2.09 3.62
CA PHE A 120 -8.38 -1.59 3.10
C PHE A 120 -9.57 -1.98 4.00
N GLY A 121 -9.64 -3.25 4.42
CA GLY A 121 -10.67 -3.73 5.34
C GLY A 121 -10.60 -3.04 6.70
N LEU A 122 -9.38 -2.86 7.24
CA LEU A 122 -9.17 -2.17 8.51
C LEU A 122 -9.57 -0.69 8.43
N TYR A 123 -9.19 0.01 7.35
CA TYR A 123 -9.56 1.41 7.16
C TYR A 123 -11.07 1.60 7.06
N ASN A 124 -11.77 0.73 6.33
CA ASN A 124 -13.23 0.77 6.27
C ASN A 124 -13.87 0.56 7.65
N LEU A 125 -13.38 -0.41 8.43
CA LEU A 125 -13.86 -0.63 9.79
C LEU A 125 -13.63 0.60 10.69
N LEU A 126 -12.44 1.21 10.63
CA LEU A 126 -12.11 2.40 11.41
C LEU A 126 -12.94 3.61 10.96
N HIS A 127 -13.27 3.71 9.66
CA HIS A 127 -14.16 4.73 9.13
C HIS A 127 -15.58 4.57 9.65
N ASP A 128 -16.13 3.36 9.61
CA ASP A 128 -17.48 3.07 10.12
C ASP A 128 -17.58 3.42 11.62
N LEU A 129 -16.51 3.17 12.38
CA LEU A 129 -16.40 3.53 13.79
C LEU A 129 -16.11 5.01 14.02
N LYS A 130 -15.85 5.80 12.97
CA LYS A 130 -15.38 7.20 13.06
C LYS A 130 -14.22 7.34 14.03
N ALA A 131 -13.28 6.40 13.95
CA ALA A 131 -12.19 6.27 14.90
C ALA A 131 -11.09 7.31 14.64
N ARG A 132 -10.59 7.92 15.73
CA ARG A 132 -9.34 8.67 15.71
C ARG A 132 -8.27 7.84 16.38
N VAL A 133 -7.25 7.44 15.62
CA VAL A 133 -6.26 6.45 16.03
C VAL A 133 -4.86 7.04 16.11
N HIS A 134 -4.13 6.65 17.11
CA HIS A 134 -2.70 6.95 17.23
C HIS A 134 -1.91 6.02 16.33
N THR A 135 -1.20 6.57 15.35
CA THR A 135 -0.63 5.79 14.24
C THR A 135 0.89 5.66 14.24
N THR A 136 1.61 6.40 15.10
CA THR A 136 3.09 6.36 15.15
C THR A 136 3.68 5.10 15.78
N THR A 137 2.87 4.26 16.41
CA THR A 137 3.36 3.08 17.15
C THR A 137 3.86 1.95 16.26
N PHE A 138 3.62 1.99 14.95
CA PHE A 138 4.07 0.94 14.02
C PHE A 138 5.58 0.92 13.82
N GLU A 139 6.26 2.06 13.98
CA GLU A 139 7.71 2.16 13.78
C GLU A 139 8.53 1.23 14.68
N LYS A 140 8.02 0.95 15.88
CA LYS A 140 8.69 0.02 16.80
C LYS A 140 8.72 -1.43 16.31
N TYR A 141 7.86 -1.79 15.37
CA TYR A 141 7.80 -3.13 14.77
C TYR A 141 8.60 -3.26 13.47
N ILE A 142 9.13 -2.14 12.96
CA ILE A 142 9.93 -2.12 11.72
C ILE A 142 11.43 -1.95 12.05
N LYS A 143 11.76 -1.50 13.25
CA LYS A 143 13.13 -1.13 13.66
C LYS A 143 13.96 -2.29 14.24
N GLU A 144 13.53 -3.50 14.11
CA GLU A 144 14.34 -4.69 14.41
C GLU A 144 14.74 -5.33 13.09
#